data_c577c432d75a9b1f758ef90c47332545
#
_entry.id   c577c432d75a9b1f758ef90c47332545
#
_cell.length_a   1.000
_cell.length_b   1.000
_cell.length_c   1.000
_cell.angle_alpha   90.00
_cell.angle_beta   90.00
_cell.angle_gamma   90.00
#
_symmetry.space_group_name_H-M   'P 1'
#
loop_
_entity.id
_entity.type
_entity.pdbx_description
1 polymer ?
#
loop_
_entity_poly.entity_id
_entity_poly.type
_entity_poly.pdbx_seq_one_letter_code
_entity_poly.pdbx_strand_id
1 'polypeptide(L)'
;MSNLNGAVVLVVGATGGLGSRIATQLESLGASVVRVARAESDLQDVDGPSKAVGAAIASHGRLDGLVIAAGVVAFGPIESVSDAAINELFATNTLGPIRLIREATPHLAASATAGRNPFIVTFSGIVADAPTAGLASYSAAKAGLAAFTKAATRELRKSGIRILDARPGHTETELSLHPIEGSAPPFPDGLDPDAVAARIVRAIVDDEKDLPSTEFS
;
A
#
# COMPACT_ATOMS: atom_id res chain seq x y z
N MET A 1 15.40 1.32 14.84
CA MET A 1 14.46 0.17 14.83
C MET A 1 13.15 0.58 15.47
N SER A 2 12.07 0.50 14.72
CA SER A 2 10.72 0.77 15.24
C SER A 2 10.27 -0.34 16.19
N ASN A 3 9.81 0.04 17.38
CA ASN A 3 9.13 -0.90 18.27
C ASN A 3 7.65 -0.93 17.90
N LEU A 4 7.17 -2.08 17.43
CA LEU A 4 5.78 -2.26 17.02
C LEU A 4 4.87 -2.71 18.17
N ASN A 5 5.42 -3.05 19.33
CA ASN A 5 4.62 -3.48 20.48
C ASN A 5 3.68 -2.34 20.95
N GLY A 6 2.38 -2.60 20.89
CA GLY A 6 1.34 -1.64 21.20
C GLY A 6 1.13 -0.54 20.13
N ALA A 7 1.84 -0.57 18.99
CA ALA A 7 1.58 0.35 17.89
C ALA A 7 0.20 0.10 17.26
N VAL A 8 -0.54 1.15 16.94
CA VAL A 8 -1.82 1.06 16.22
C VAL A 8 -1.56 1.22 14.73
N VAL A 9 -1.82 0.16 13.96
CA VAL A 9 -1.53 0.14 12.52
C VAL A 9 -2.81 -0.12 11.73
N LEU A 10 -3.16 0.79 10.84
CA LEU A 10 -4.23 0.62 9.86
C LEU A 10 -3.68 -0.12 8.63
N VAL A 11 -4.29 -1.25 8.28
CA VAL A 11 -3.98 -2.00 7.05
C VAL A 11 -5.20 -1.97 6.14
N VAL A 12 -5.10 -1.23 5.03
CA VAL A 12 -6.16 -1.15 4.00
C VAL A 12 -5.85 -2.15 2.90
N GLY A 13 -6.84 -2.95 2.53
CA GLY A 13 -6.67 -4.14 1.69
C GLY A 13 -6.23 -5.36 2.50
N ALA A 14 -6.62 -5.42 3.78
CA ALA A 14 -6.22 -6.46 4.74
C ALA A 14 -6.76 -7.87 4.44
N THR A 15 -7.66 -8.02 3.47
CA THR A 15 -8.15 -9.31 2.96
C THR A 15 -7.39 -9.80 1.73
N GLY A 16 -6.57 -8.95 1.11
CA GLY A 16 -5.76 -9.30 -0.05
C GLY A 16 -4.51 -10.14 0.29
N GLY A 17 -3.87 -10.68 -0.73
CA GLY A 17 -2.74 -11.61 -0.59
C GLY A 17 -1.59 -11.10 0.28
N LEU A 18 -1.10 -9.88 0.05
CA LEU A 18 -0.03 -9.28 0.86
C LEU A 18 -0.57 -8.61 2.12
N GLY A 19 -1.70 -7.89 2.03
CA GLY A 19 -2.25 -7.15 3.16
C GLY A 19 -2.59 -8.03 4.36
N SER A 20 -3.17 -9.22 4.13
CA SER A 20 -3.50 -10.18 5.19
C SER A 20 -2.25 -10.71 5.91
N ARG A 21 -1.20 -11.03 5.14
CA ARG A 21 0.06 -11.55 5.66
C ARG A 21 0.82 -10.51 6.48
N ILE A 22 0.91 -9.27 5.95
CA ILE A 22 1.54 -8.15 6.65
C ILE A 22 0.79 -7.87 7.96
N ALA A 23 -0.54 -7.81 7.93
CA ALA A 23 -1.35 -7.59 9.12
C ALA A 23 -1.09 -8.65 10.20
N THR A 24 -1.07 -9.94 9.82
CA THR A 24 -0.78 -11.04 10.75
C THR A 24 0.64 -10.96 11.34
N GLN A 25 1.63 -10.60 10.52
CA GLN A 25 3.01 -10.45 11.01
C GLN A 25 3.16 -9.23 11.94
N LEU A 26 2.50 -8.11 11.66
CA LEU A 26 2.47 -6.95 12.55
C LEU A 26 1.83 -7.28 13.90
N GLU A 27 0.72 -8.04 13.90
CA GLU A 27 0.09 -8.54 15.14
C GLU A 27 1.03 -9.45 15.93
N SER A 28 1.79 -10.32 15.26
CA SER A 28 2.77 -11.19 15.93
C SER A 28 3.90 -10.42 16.61
N LEU A 29 4.17 -9.19 16.16
CA LEU A 29 5.13 -8.27 16.77
C LEU A 29 4.48 -7.35 17.83
N GLY A 30 3.23 -7.60 18.20
CA GLY A 30 2.52 -6.91 19.27
C GLY A 30 1.79 -5.63 18.81
N ALA A 31 1.65 -5.39 17.51
CA ALA A 31 0.85 -4.27 17.02
C ALA A 31 -0.66 -4.55 17.17
N SER A 32 -1.43 -3.50 17.44
CA SER A 32 -2.89 -3.50 17.33
C SER A 32 -3.26 -3.14 15.90
N VAL A 33 -3.67 -4.13 15.10
CA VAL A 33 -3.95 -3.92 13.68
C VAL A 33 -5.44 -3.69 13.45
N VAL A 34 -5.77 -2.56 12.85
CA VAL A 34 -7.11 -2.27 12.32
C VAL A 34 -7.14 -2.71 10.86
N ARG A 35 -7.85 -3.80 10.59
CA ARG A 35 -7.98 -4.39 9.27
C ARG A 35 -9.18 -3.78 8.56
N VAL A 36 -8.96 -3.25 7.36
CA VAL A 36 -10.02 -2.66 6.52
C VAL A 36 -10.00 -3.31 5.15
N ALA A 37 -11.12 -3.91 4.79
CA ALA A 37 -11.37 -4.48 3.48
C ALA A 37 -12.13 -3.50 2.57
N ARG A 38 -12.21 -3.82 1.25
CA ARG A 38 -12.94 -3.00 0.27
C ARG A 38 -14.42 -2.80 0.64
N ALA A 39 -15.06 -3.83 1.20
CA ALA A 39 -16.48 -3.77 1.58
C ALA A 39 -16.77 -2.73 2.68
N GLU A 40 -15.78 -2.42 3.52
CA GLU A 40 -15.90 -1.46 4.61
C GLU A 40 -15.47 -0.05 4.18
N SER A 41 -14.51 0.03 3.24
CA SER A 41 -13.96 1.28 2.75
C SER A 41 -13.40 1.10 1.33
N ASP A 42 -14.20 1.41 0.32
CA ASP A 42 -13.72 1.40 -1.06
C ASP A 42 -12.90 2.67 -1.32
N LEU A 43 -11.66 2.48 -1.78
CA LEU A 43 -10.75 3.58 -2.10
C LEU A 43 -11.15 4.37 -3.35
N GLN A 44 -12.07 3.84 -4.16
CA GLN A 44 -12.66 4.57 -5.28
C GLN A 44 -13.60 5.67 -4.79
N ASP A 45 -14.29 5.44 -3.68
CA ASP A 45 -15.16 6.43 -3.07
C ASP A 45 -14.38 7.59 -2.48
N VAL A 46 -14.90 8.80 -2.62
CA VAL A 46 -14.26 10.01 -2.10
C VAL A 46 -14.13 9.98 -0.57
N ASP A 47 -15.09 9.40 0.13
CA ASP A 47 -15.17 9.31 1.58
C ASP A 47 -14.61 7.98 2.14
N GLY A 48 -14.29 7.01 1.27
CA GLY A 48 -13.68 5.75 1.67
C GLY A 48 -12.43 5.94 2.54
N PRO A 49 -11.45 6.74 2.12
CA PRO A 49 -10.24 7.01 2.92
C PRO A 49 -10.52 7.55 4.32
N SER A 50 -11.46 8.48 4.46
CA SER A 50 -11.82 9.05 5.77
C SER A 50 -12.53 8.03 6.66
N LYS A 51 -13.36 7.14 6.08
CA LYS A 51 -13.98 6.02 6.82
C LYS A 51 -12.92 5.06 7.36
N ALA A 52 -11.92 4.68 6.54
CA ALA A 52 -10.84 3.79 6.97
C ALA A 52 -10.03 4.37 8.14
N VAL A 53 -9.60 5.62 8.02
CA VAL A 53 -8.86 6.30 9.11
C VAL A 53 -9.75 6.47 10.33
N GLY A 54 -11.01 6.89 10.14
CA GLY A 54 -12.00 7.04 11.21
C GLY A 54 -12.20 5.76 12.02
N ALA A 55 -12.20 4.59 11.38
CA ALA A 55 -12.32 3.30 12.07
C ALA A 55 -11.14 3.06 13.04
N ALA A 56 -9.92 3.36 12.65
CA ALA A 56 -8.75 3.24 13.51
C ALA A 56 -8.81 4.22 14.69
N ILE A 57 -9.20 5.46 14.43
CA ILE A 57 -9.31 6.49 15.47
C ILE A 57 -10.46 6.17 16.45
N ALA A 58 -11.61 5.72 15.96
CA ALA A 58 -12.74 5.34 16.82
C ALA A 58 -12.39 4.16 17.74
N SER A 59 -11.61 3.19 17.27
CA SER A 59 -11.25 2.00 18.02
C SER A 59 -10.11 2.21 19.02
N HIS A 60 -9.14 3.06 18.68
CA HIS A 60 -7.88 3.16 19.44
C HIS A 60 -7.48 4.58 19.84
N GLY A 61 -8.18 5.61 19.39
CA GLY A 61 -7.89 7.03 19.68
C GLY A 61 -6.63 7.58 19.02
N ARG A 62 -5.88 6.77 18.25
CA ARG A 62 -4.61 7.16 17.62
C ARG A 62 -4.29 6.31 16.40
N LEU A 63 -3.27 6.72 15.66
CA LEU A 63 -2.71 5.98 14.53
C LEU A 63 -1.18 6.12 14.53
N ASP A 64 -0.46 4.98 14.52
CA ASP A 64 1.00 4.93 14.53
C ASP A 64 1.57 4.40 13.21
N GLY A 65 0.78 3.68 12.43
CA GLY A 65 1.18 3.16 11.12
C GLY A 65 0.03 3.05 10.13
N LEU A 66 0.35 3.19 8.84
CA LEU A 66 -0.59 3.00 7.73
C LEU A 66 0.06 2.09 6.68
N VAL A 67 -0.59 0.98 6.34
CA VAL A 67 -0.19 0.08 5.25
C VAL A 67 -1.30 0.08 4.19
N ILE A 68 -0.95 0.51 2.96
CA ILE A 68 -1.91 0.64 1.85
C ILE A 68 -1.70 -0.52 0.87
N ALA A 69 -2.19 -1.70 1.21
CA ALA A 69 -2.05 -2.93 0.42
C ALA A 69 -3.20 -3.15 -0.58
N ALA A 70 -4.17 -2.24 -0.63
CA ALA A 70 -5.24 -2.28 -1.62
C ALA A 70 -4.70 -1.92 -3.01
N GLY A 71 -5.17 -2.65 -4.02
CA GLY A 71 -4.83 -2.39 -5.41
C GLY A 71 -5.63 -3.27 -6.36
N VAL A 72 -5.70 -2.84 -7.62
CA VAL A 72 -6.31 -3.58 -8.73
C VAL A 72 -5.37 -3.58 -9.92
N VAL A 73 -5.50 -4.56 -10.82
CA VAL A 73 -4.72 -4.68 -12.05
C VAL A 73 -5.64 -4.86 -13.25
N ALA A 74 -5.23 -4.36 -14.39
CA ALA A 74 -5.84 -4.65 -15.70
C ALA A 74 -4.73 -5.03 -16.69
N PHE A 75 -5.05 -5.93 -17.59
CA PHE A 75 -4.17 -6.39 -18.66
C PHE A 75 -4.80 -6.11 -20.02
N GLY A 76 -4.00 -5.73 -20.97
CA GLY A 76 -4.39 -5.56 -22.37
C GLY A 76 -3.55 -4.55 -23.12
N PRO A 77 -3.59 -4.59 -24.46
CA PRO A 77 -2.94 -3.59 -25.30
C PRO A 77 -3.64 -2.24 -25.17
N ILE A 78 -2.91 -1.15 -25.38
CA ILE A 78 -3.37 0.23 -25.13
C ILE A 78 -4.68 0.58 -25.87
N GLU A 79 -4.88 0.02 -27.05
CA GLU A 79 -6.05 0.27 -27.90
C GLU A 79 -7.34 -0.41 -27.41
N SER A 80 -7.24 -1.36 -26.45
CA SER A 80 -8.41 -2.14 -25.98
C SER A 80 -8.79 -1.88 -24.52
N VAL A 81 -7.93 -1.19 -23.75
CA VAL A 81 -8.24 -0.89 -22.35
C VAL A 81 -9.36 0.12 -22.27
N SER A 82 -10.45 -0.22 -21.56
CA SER A 82 -11.62 0.64 -21.41
C SER A 82 -11.36 1.85 -20.49
N ASP A 83 -12.13 2.93 -20.73
CA ASP A 83 -12.12 4.10 -19.84
C ASP A 83 -12.53 3.73 -18.40
N ALA A 84 -13.42 2.75 -18.23
CA ALA A 84 -13.81 2.25 -16.92
C ALA A 84 -12.62 1.63 -16.18
N ALA A 85 -11.86 0.76 -16.84
CA ALA A 85 -10.65 0.15 -16.26
C ALA A 85 -9.56 1.19 -15.96
N ILE A 86 -9.34 2.15 -16.87
CA ILE A 86 -8.39 3.25 -16.64
C ILE A 86 -8.80 4.03 -15.38
N ASN A 87 -10.07 4.44 -15.28
CA ASN A 87 -10.58 5.18 -14.13
C ASN A 87 -10.42 4.39 -12.82
N GLU A 88 -10.77 3.10 -12.81
CA GLU A 88 -10.63 2.24 -11.62
C GLU A 88 -9.16 2.05 -11.22
N LEU A 89 -8.25 1.85 -12.19
CA LEU A 89 -6.82 1.76 -11.94
C LEU A 89 -6.29 3.01 -11.21
N PHE A 90 -6.61 4.19 -11.71
CA PHE A 90 -6.15 5.44 -11.09
C PHE A 90 -6.88 5.73 -9.77
N ALA A 91 -8.17 5.48 -9.69
CA ALA A 91 -8.94 5.69 -8.46
C ALA A 91 -8.38 4.83 -7.31
N THR A 92 -8.15 3.54 -7.55
CA THR A 92 -7.72 2.60 -6.51
C THR A 92 -6.21 2.66 -6.25
N ASN A 93 -5.36 2.68 -7.30
CA ASN A 93 -3.91 2.57 -7.11
C ASN A 93 -3.21 3.92 -6.88
N THR A 94 -3.85 5.05 -7.17
CA THR A 94 -3.22 6.38 -7.07
C THR A 94 -4.02 7.32 -6.18
N LEU A 95 -5.26 7.65 -6.55
CA LEU A 95 -6.06 8.66 -5.85
C LEU A 95 -6.46 8.22 -4.44
N GLY A 96 -6.86 6.96 -4.28
CA GLY A 96 -7.20 6.38 -2.99
C GLY A 96 -6.04 6.45 -1.99
N PRO A 97 -4.84 5.94 -2.33
CA PRO A 97 -3.64 6.11 -1.51
C PRO A 97 -3.30 7.55 -1.16
N ILE A 98 -3.37 8.48 -2.13
CA ILE A 98 -3.14 9.91 -1.89
C ILE A 98 -4.12 10.46 -0.85
N ARG A 99 -5.42 10.14 -0.98
CA ARG A 99 -6.46 10.56 -0.04
C ARG A 99 -6.25 9.94 1.34
N LEU A 100 -5.90 8.63 1.42
CA LEU A 100 -5.61 7.95 2.68
C LEU A 100 -4.44 8.62 3.42
N ILE A 101 -3.35 8.91 2.73
CA ILE A 101 -2.18 9.56 3.30
C ILE A 101 -2.55 10.95 3.82
N ARG A 102 -3.34 11.72 3.05
CA ARG A 102 -3.84 13.02 3.47
C ARG A 102 -4.65 12.93 4.77
N GLU A 103 -5.63 12.01 4.83
CA GLU A 103 -6.48 11.81 6.01
C GLU A 103 -5.69 11.29 7.23
N ALA A 104 -4.73 10.39 7.04
CA ALA A 104 -3.93 9.82 8.10
C ALA A 104 -2.88 10.80 8.67
N THR A 105 -2.40 11.74 7.87
CA THR A 105 -1.28 12.63 8.22
C THR A 105 -1.44 13.36 9.56
N PRO A 106 -2.57 13.98 9.91
CA PRO A 106 -2.73 14.66 11.20
C PRO A 106 -2.56 13.71 12.39
N HIS A 107 -3.07 12.49 12.29
CA HIS A 107 -3.02 11.48 13.35
C HIS A 107 -1.61 10.90 13.51
N LEU A 108 -0.93 10.63 12.38
CA LEU A 108 0.48 10.19 12.39
C LEU A 108 1.39 11.30 12.94
N ALA A 109 1.17 12.57 12.59
CA ALA A 109 1.92 13.69 13.15
C ALA A 109 1.72 13.83 14.67
N ALA A 110 0.50 13.61 15.16
CA ALA A 110 0.22 13.56 16.60
C ALA A 110 0.96 12.39 17.28
N SER A 111 1.03 11.24 16.61
CA SER A 111 1.82 10.09 17.08
C SER A 111 3.31 10.43 17.18
N ALA A 112 3.88 11.08 16.16
CA ALA A 112 5.27 11.55 16.18
C ALA A 112 5.53 12.54 17.33
N THR A 113 4.63 13.49 17.54
CA THR A 113 4.72 14.47 18.64
C THR A 113 4.69 13.78 20.02
N ALA A 114 4.00 12.65 20.13
CA ALA A 114 3.97 11.80 21.32
C ALA A 114 5.21 10.90 21.47
N GLY A 115 6.26 11.12 20.67
CA GLY A 115 7.53 10.40 20.74
C GLY A 115 7.52 9.01 20.10
N ARG A 116 6.51 8.70 19.27
CA ARG A 116 6.46 7.46 18.51
C ARG A 116 7.15 7.63 17.15
N ASN A 117 7.38 6.53 16.45
CA ASN A 117 8.01 6.52 15.13
C ASN A 117 6.99 6.12 14.04
N PRO A 118 6.05 7.01 13.65
CA PRO A 118 4.99 6.68 12.73
C PRO A 118 5.50 6.42 11.32
N PHE A 119 4.81 5.50 10.62
CA PHE A 119 5.19 5.10 9.28
C PHE A 119 3.99 4.95 8.35
N ILE A 120 4.27 5.04 7.04
CA ILE A 120 3.35 4.73 5.94
C ILE A 120 4.06 3.74 5.01
N VAL A 121 3.34 2.72 4.54
CA VAL A 121 3.81 1.79 3.50
C VAL A 121 2.91 1.91 2.28
N THR A 122 3.52 2.16 1.12
CA THR A 122 2.88 2.16 -0.20
C THR A 122 3.43 1.03 -1.06
N PHE A 123 2.67 0.62 -2.07
CA PHE A 123 3.04 -0.44 -3.01
C PHE A 123 2.97 0.07 -4.43
N SER A 124 4.03 0.69 -4.92
CA SER A 124 4.09 1.08 -6.33
C SER A 124 4.47 -0.09 -7.24
N GLY A 125 5.20 -1.08 -6.72
CA GLY A 125 5.58 -2.28 -7.47
C GLY A 125 6.64 -2.00 -8.54
N ILE A 126 7.25 -3.06 -9.05
CA ILE A 126 8.31 -2.97 -10.08
C ILE A 126 7.85 -2.22 -11.35
N VAL A 127 6.56 -2.31 -11.68
CA VAL A 127 5.98 -1.68 -12.89
C VAL A 127 6.01 -0.15 -12.86
N ALA A 128 6.24 0.45 -11.69
CA ALA A 128 6.47 1.88 -11.57
C ALA A 128 7.85 2.29 -12.09
N ASP A 129 8.86 1.42 -11.94
CA ASP A 129 10.25 1.64 -12.37
C ASP A 129 10.51 1.03 -13.75
N ALA A 130 9.86 -0.11 -14.06
CA ALA A 130 10.00 -0.85 -15.31
C ALA A 130 8.63 -1.11 -15.96
N PRO A 131 8.03 -0.09 -16.62
CA PRO A 131 6.74 -0.23 -17.28
C PRO A 131 6.74 -1.35 -18.33
N THR A 132 5.67 -2.16 -18.34
CA THR A 132 5.60 -3.38 -19.14
C THR A 132 4.49 -3.28 -20.19
N ALA A 133 4.74 -3.81 -21.39
CA ALA A 133 3.72 -3.92 -22.45
C ALA A 133 2.53 -4.76 -21.96
N GLY A 134 1.31 -4.36 -22.32
CA GLY A 134 0.08 -4.98 -21.83
C GLY A 134 -0.34 -4.53 -20.42
N LEU A 135 0.47 -3.68 -19.77
CA LEU A 135 0.22 -3.10 -18.43
C LEU A 135 0.38 -1.58 -18.44
N ALA A 136 0.23 -0.91 -19.59
CA ALA A 136 0.57 0.51 -19.73
C ALA A 136 -0.20 1.39 -18.74
N SER A 137 -1.54 1.25 -18.66
CA SER A 137 -2.39 2.04 -17.76
C SER A 137 -2.13 1.71 -16.28
N TYR A 138 -1.90 0.45 -15.96
CA TYR A 138 -1.52 0.01 -14.62
C TYR A 138 -0.16 0.56 -14.20
N SER A 139 0.84 0.48 -15.09
CA SER A 139 2.17 1.05 -14.85
C SER A 139 2.11 2.56 -14.64
N ALA A 140 1.29 3.27 -15.43
CA ALA A 140 1.08 4.72 -15.26
C ALA A 140 0.47 5.06 -13.89
N ALA A 141 -0.54 4.31 -13.44
CA ALA A 141 -1.15 4.50 -12.12
C ALA A 141 -0.14 4.25 -10.99
N LYS A 142 0.66 3.18 -11.09
CA LYS A 142 1.69 2.83 -10.09
C LYS A 142 2.86 3.83 -10.11
N ALA A 143 3.28 4.30 -11.28
CA ALA A 143 4.29 5.35 -11.41
C ALA A 143 3.80 6.68 -10.81
N GLY A 144 2.51 7.01 -10.97
CA GLY A 144 1.88 8.16 -10.32
C GLY A 144 1.96 8.07 -8.80
N LEU A 145 1.68 6.89 -8.22
CA LEU A 145 1.84 6.66 -6.79
C LEU A 145 3.30 6.80 -6.34
N ALA A 146 4.25 6.21 -7.07
CA ALA A 146 5.68 6.31 -6.76
C ALA A 146 6.16 7.77 -6.76
N ALA A 147 5.78 8.55 -7.78
CA ALA A 147 6.12 9.97 -7.86
C ALA A 147 5.54 10.78 -6.69
N PHE A 148 4.26 10.54 -6.36
CA PHE A 148 3.61 11.16 -5.20
C PHE A 148 4.33 10.78 -3.90
N THR A 149 4.59 9.50 -3.67
CA THR A 149 5.25 8.99 -2.45
C THR A 149 6.63 9.62 -2.27
N LYS A 150 7.40 9.75 -3.36
CA LYS A 150 8.72 10.39 -3.33
C LYS A 150 8.66 11.86 -2.94
N ALA A 151 7.64 12.60 -3.38
CA ALA A 151 7.42 13.99 -2.98
C ALA A 151 6.93 14.09 -1.53
N ALA A 152 5.90 13.30 -1.18
CA ALA A 152 5.30 13.26 0.16
C ALA A 152 6.33 12.89 1.25
N THR A 153 7.27 11.98 0.96
CA THR A 153 8.38 11.64 1.88
C THR A 153 9.17 12.88 2.31
N ARG A 154 9.42 13.81 1.38
CA ARG A 154 10.15 15.03 1.68
C ARG A 154 9.33 16.01 2.53
N GLU A 155 8.03 16.10 2.26
CA GLU A 155 7.10 16.98 2.99
C GLU A 155 6.87 16.47 4.41
N LEU A 156 6.55 15.17 4.57
CA LEU A 156 6.15 14.56 5.84
C LEU A 156 7.32 14.31 6.79
N ARG A 157 8.56 14.32 6.28
CA ARG A 157 9.77 14.20 7.11
C ARG A 157 9.81 15.26 8.22
N LYS A 158 9.34 16.48 7.96
CA LYS A 158 9.30 17.55 8.97
C LYS A 158 8.32 17.26 10.10
N SER A 159 7.30 16.46 9.83
CA SER A 159 6.32 15.99 10.81
C SER A 159 6.72 14.69 11.51
N GLY A 160 7.94 14.20 11.28
CA GLY A 160 8.43 12.96 11.87
C GLY A 160 7.79 11.68 11.30
N ILE A 161 7.14 11.76 10.13
CA ILE A 161 6.48 10.62 9.49
C ILE A 161 7.41 10.04 8.42
N ARG A 162 7.65 8.74 8.48
CA ARG A 162 8.42 7.99 7.49
C ARG A 162 7.48 7.34 6.46
N ILE A 163 7.84 7.38 5.19
CA ILE A 163 7.17 6.60 4.15
C ILE A 163 8.17 5.57 3.59
N LEU A 164 7.69 4.35 3.45
CA LEU A 164 8.37 3.24 2.79
C LEU A 164 7.58 2.89 1.53
N ASP A 165 8.18 3.00 0.36
CA ASP A 165 7.59 2.54 -0.90
C ASP A 165 8.16 1.18 -1.28
N ALA A 166 7.31 0.15 -1.28
CA ALA A 166 7.69 -1.20 -1.65
C ALA A 166 7.41 -1.44 -3.14
N ARG A 167 8.42 -1.95 -3.86
CA ARG A 167 8.34 -2.25 -5.29
C ARG A 167 8.63 -3.73 -5.61
N PRO A 168 7.87 -4.67 -5.01
CA PRO A 168 8.05 -6.08 -5.34
C PRO A 168 7.77 -6.33 -6.83
N GLY A 169 8.40 -7.39 -7.37
CA GLY A 169 8.06 -7.97 -8.65
C GLY A 169 6.72 -8.69 -8.62
N HIS A 170 6.45 -9.49 -9.68
CA HIS A 170 5.31 -10.39 -9.66
C HIS A 170 5.36 -11.27 -8.40
N THR A 171 4.26 -11.27 -7.67
CA THR A 171 4.10 -12.02 -6.42
C THR A 171 2.87 -12.90 -6.55
N GLU A 172 2.98 -14.17 -6.18
CA GLU A 172 1.94 -15.20 -6.33
C GLU A 172 0.76 -14.92 -5.39
N THR A 173 -0.12 -14.01 -5.80
CA THR A 173 -1.33 -13.62 -5.10
C THR A 173 -2.53 -13.64 -6.03
N GLU A 174 -3.74 -13.57 -5.48
CA GLU A 174 -4.99 -13.50 -6.23
C GLU A 174 -5.11 -12.27 -7.14
N LEU A 175 -4.24 -11.26 -7.00
CA LEU A 175 -4.33 -9.99 -7.74
C LEU A 175 -4.30 -10.20 -9.26
N SER A 176 -3.37 -11.02 -9.76
CA SER A 176 -3.23 -11.31 -11.19
C SER A 176 -4.29 -12.27 -11.72
N LEU A 177 -4.90 -13.07 -10.84
CA LEU A 177 -5.96 -14.02 -11.17
C LEU A 177 -7.34 -13.35 -11.28
N HIS A 178 -7.50 -12.18 -10.66
CA HIS A 178 -8.76 -11.41 -10.66
C HIS A 178 -8.54 -9.98 -11.18
N PRO A 179 -8.06 -9.82 -12.44
CA PRO A 179 -7.93 -8.49 -13.03
C PRO A 179 -9.30 -7.84 -13.23
N ILE A 180 -9.35 -6.51 -13.15
CA ILE A 180 -10.59 -5.76 -13.43
C ILE A 180 -10.93 -5.76 -14.93
N GLU A 181 -9.94 -5.98 -15.79
CA GLU A 181 -10.10 -6.14 -17.24
C GLU A 181 -8.96 -6.96 -17.84
N GLY A 182 -9.24 -7.69 -18.89
CA GLY A 182 -8.27 -8.54 -19.59
C GLY A 182 -7.94 -9.82 -18.83
N SER A 183 -6.81 -10.42 -19.16
CA SER A 183 -6.28 -11.61 -18.51
C SER A 183 -4.77 -11.54 -18.38
N ALA A 184 -4.25 -12.08 -17.29
CA ALA A 184 -2.82 -12.14 -17.07
C ALA A 184 -2.11 -12.92 -18.17
N PRO A 185 -1.01 -12.43 -18.72
CA PRO A 185 -0.14 -13.25 -19.57
C PRO A 185 0.50 -14.36 -18.73
N PRO A 186 1.08 -15.38 -19.36
CA PRO A 186 1.90 -16.36 -18.64
C PRO A 186 3.11 -15.61 -18.04
N PHE A 187 3.13 -15.49 -16.71
CA PHE A 187 4.27 -14.95 -15.98
C PHE A 187 5.26 -16.11 -15.68
N PRO A 188 6.56 -15.81 -15.55
CA PRO A 188 7.47 -16.71 -14.85
C PRO A 188 7.04 -16.83 -13.38
N ASP A 189 7.55 -17.86 -12.68
CA ASP A 189 7.29 -18.07 -11.26
C ASP A 189 7.53 -16.76 -10.49
N GLY A 190 6.52 -16.35 -9.74
CA GLY A 190 6.53 -15.12 -8.96
C GLY A 190 7.20 -15.29 -7.61
N LEU A 191 7.31 -14.17 -6.89
CA LEU A 191 7.81 -14.18 -5.53
C LEU A 191 6.81 -14.84 -4.58
N ASP A 192 7.33 -15.53 -3.55
CA ASP A 192 6.51 -16.05 -2.47
C ASP A 192 5.88 -14.90 -1.66
N PRO A 193 4.55 -14.84 -1.52
CA PRO A 193 3.86 -13.80 -0.79
C PRO A 193 4.27 -13.68 0.69
N ASP A 194 4.60 -14.81 1.33
CA ASP A 194 5.01 -14.80 2.74
C ASP A 194 6.41 -14.21 2.91
N ALA A 195 7.33 -14.52 1.99
CA ALA A 195 8.67 -13.93 1.95
C ALA A 195 8.60 -12.41 1.67
N VAL A 196 7.78 -11.98 0.70
CA VAL A 196 7.56 -10.56 0.38
C VAL A 196 6.99 -9.82 1.59
N ALA A 197 5.96 -10.35 2.25
CA ALA A 197 5.39 -9.75 3.44
C ALA A 197 6.41 -9.64 4.58
N ALA A 198 7.21 -10.70 4.82
CA ALA A 198 8.26 -10.71 5.83
C ALA A 198 9.35 -9.65 5.55
N ARG A 199 9.74 -9.49 4.27
CA ARG A 199 10.71 -8.46 3.88
C ARG A 199 10.20 -7.05 4.15
N ILE A 200 8.91 -6.81 3.84
CA ILE A 200 8.27 -5.50 4.09
C ILE A 200 8.18 -5.22 5.60
N VAL A 201 7.73 -6.18 6.40
CA VAL A 201 7.64 -6.02 7.85
C VAL A 201 9.03 -5.78 8.47
N ARG A 202 10.07 -6.47 7.99
CA ARG A 202 11.45 -6.19 8.39
C ARG A 202 11.85 -4.75 8.06
N ALA A 203 11.54 -4.26 6.85
CA ALA A 203 11.84 -2.89 6.45
C ALA A 203 11.12 -1.84 7.33
N ILE A 204 9.90 -2.15 7.80
CA ILE A 204 9.20 -1.32 8.78
C ILE A 204 9.98 -1.27 10.10
N VAL A 205 10.40 -2.42 10.62
CA VAL A 205 11.15 -2.54 11.89
C VAL A 205 12.52 -1.86 11.81
N ASP A 206 13.21 -2.03 10.68
CA ASP A 206 14.56 -1.50 10.46
C ASP A 206 14.59 -0.02 10.02
N ASP A 207 13.42 0.63 9.97
CA ASP A 207 13.26 2.05 9.61
C ASP A 207 13.71 2.39 8.18
N GLU A 208 13.64 1.43 7.26
CA GLU A 208 13.97 1.64 5.87
C GLU A 208 12.99 2.65 5.23
N LYS A 209 13.44 3.35 4.19
CA LYS A 209 12.69 4.43 3.53
C LYS A 209 12.37 4.12 2.08
N ASP A 210 13.00 3.10 1.53
CA ASP A 210 12.86 2.68 0.14
C ASP A 210 13.10 1.18 0.07
N LEU A 211 12.27 0.47 -0.72
CA LEU A 211 12.37 -0.97 -0.86
C LEU A 211 12.23 -1.34 -2.34
N PRO A 212 13.32 -1.20 -3.11
CA PRO A 212 13.32 -1.49 -4.55
C PRO A 212 13.12 -2.98 -4.84
N SER A 213 12.79 -3.30 -6.10
CA SER A 213 12.53 -4.68 -6.53
C SER A 213 13.71 -5.63 -6.30
N THR A 214 14.93 -5.12 -6.33
CA THR A 214 16.16 -5.90 -6.08
C THR A 214 16.30 -6.42 -4.66
N GLU A 215 15.51 -5.93 -3.73
CA GLU A 215 15.50 -6.33 -2.33
C GLU A 215 14.51 -7.46 -2.01
N PHE A 216 13.81 -7.96 -3.02
CA PHE A 216 12.85 -9.07 -2.94
C PHE A 216 13.37 -10.30 -3.70
N SER A 217 14.50 -10.83 -3.32
CA SER A 217 15.08 -12.06 -3.91
C SER A 217 14.97 -13.23 -2.94
#